data_e4e6189eecbe8fbd2a39caa69cdd6c11
#
_entry.id   e4e6189eecbe8fbd2a39caa69cdd6c11
#
_cell.length_a   1.000
_cell.length_b   1.000
_cell.length_c   1.000
_cell.angle_alpha   90.00
_cell.angle_beta   90.00
_cell.angle_gamma   90.00
#
_symmetry.space_group_name_H-M   'P 1'
#
loop_
_entity.id
_entity.type
_entity.pdbx_description
1 polymer ?
#
loop_
_entity_poly.entity_id
_entity_poly.type
_entity_poly.pdbx_seq_one_letter_code
_entity_poly.pdbx_strand_id
1 'polypeptide(L)'
;LDFGGSLVRTEATGYGCCYFMKEMLGVLNDNFDGKKVTISGSGNVAIYAMEKTIELGGKVVAMSDSSGYVYSSTGLKLDLMKDIKETKRLRIEEYIEHDKDAVYSNTGSIWDVSCDVALPCATQNELEKKHAELLVRSGLIAIAEGANMPCTPEAVEVFHKNKIPFGPGKASNAGGVAVSGLEMSQNSLRDSWSFDKVDKKLQGIMKNIHDNAYEASEKYNDKGNYVMGANIV
;
A
#
# COMPACT_ATOMS: atom_id res chain seq x y z
N LEU A 1 -5.38 8.23 24.68
CA LEU A 1 -6.66 7.51 24.57
C LEU A 1 -7.32 7.44 25.95
N ASP A 2 -8.13 8.44 26.28
CA ASP A 2 -8.68 8.56 27.64
C ASP A 2 -9.84 7.59 27.93
N PHE A 3 -10.53 7.13 26.87
CA PHE A 3 -11.75 6.32 27.01
C PHE A 3 -11.70 5.00 26.23
N GLY A 4 -10.55 4.56 25.80
CA GLY A 4 -10.34 3.38 24.98
C GLY A 4 -9.81 3.73 23.59
N GLY A 5 -9.67 2.73 22.74
CA GLY A 5 -9.05 2.85 21.43
C GLY A 5 -7.68 2.17 21.36
N SER A 6 -7.02 2.26 20.21
CA SER A 6 -5.67 1.75 20.00
C SER A 6 -4.82 2.75 19.23
N LEU A 7 -3.57 2.90 19.61
CA LEU A 7 -2.56 3.50 18.76
C LEU A 7 -2.37 2.64 17.49
N VAL A 8 -1.82 3.21 16.44
CA VAL A 8 -1.65 2.56 15.11
C VAL A 8 -2.99 2.30 14.37
N ARG A 9 -4.17 2.63 14.95
CA ARG A 9 -5.46 2.32 14.32
C ARG A 9 -5.64 3.08 13.00
N THR A 10 -5.22 4.34 12.96
CA THR A 10 -5.31 5.20 11.76
C THR A 10 -4.32 4.76 10.67
N GLU A 11 -3.14 4.35 11.08
CA GLU A 11 -2.02 3.93 10.24
C GLU A 11 -2.18 2.51 9.68
N ALA A 12 -2.94 1.68 10.38
CA ALA A 12 -2.91 0.22 10.30
C ALA A 12 -3.08 -0.35 8.89
N THR A 13 -3.96 0.22 8.08
CA THR A 13 -4.20 -0.32 6.72
C THR A 13 -3.03 -0.01 5.80
N GLY A 14 -2.54 1.23 5.81
CA GLY A 14 -1.37 1.62 5.02
C GLY A 14 -0.10 0.88 5.45
N TYR A 15 0.16 0.83 6.75
CA TYR A 15 1.28 0.10 7.32
C TYR A 15 1.20 -1.40 7.00
N GLY A 16 0.03 -2.00 7.20
CA GLY A 16 -0.19 -3.42 6.91
C GLY A 16 0.07 -3.76 5.44
N CYS A 17 -0.39 -2.91 4.51
CA CYS A 17 -0.11 -3.09 3.09
C CYS A 17 1.40 -3.09 2.79
N CYS A 18 2.15 -2.18 3.40
CA CYS A 18 3.60 -2.13 3.25
C CYS A 18 4.30 -3.32 3.90
N TYR A 19 3.82 -3.82 5.05
CA TYR A 19 4.38 -5.03 5.68
C TYR A 19 4.12 -6.27 4.82
N PHE A 20 2.93 -6.42 4.26
CA PHE A 20 2.63 -7.49 3.32
C PHE A 20 3.53 -7.42 2.08
N MET A 21 3.68 -6.23 1.47
CA MET A 21 4.57 -6.00 0.34
C MET A 21 6.04 -6.30 0.68
N LYS A 22 6.50 -5.94 1.88
CA LYS A 22 7.85 -6.27 2.36
C LYS A 22 8.12 -7.78 2.34
N GLU A 23 7.17 -8.59 2.80
CA GLU A 23 7.29 -10.04 2.76
C GLU A 23 7.26 -10.56 1.31
N MET A 24 6.40 -10.00 0.43
CA MET A 24 6.40 -10.34 -0.99
C MET A 24 7.75 -10.07 -1.66
N LEU A 25 8.36 -8.91 -1.39
CA LEU A 25 9.69 -8.55 -1.89
C LEU A 25 10.75 -9.51 -1.31
N GLY A 26 10.63 -9.87 -0.03
CA GLY A 26 11.52 -10.84 0.62
C GLY A 26 11.54 -12.20 -0.08
N VAL A 27 10.41 -12.69 -0.60
CA VAL A 27 10.35 -13.91 -1.42
C VAL A 27 11.19 -13.79 -2.71
N LEU A 28 11.31 -12.56 -3.24
CA LEU A 28 12.13 -12.26 -4.42
C LEU A 28 13.62 -11.99 -4.07
N ASN A 29 14.02 -12.13 -2.79
CA ASN A 29 15.30 -11.69 -2.26
C ASN A 29 15.56 -10.19 -2.47
N ASP A 30 14.51 -9.38 -2.38
CA ASP A 30 14.52 -7.94 -2.59
C ASP A 30 13.89 -7.23 -1.38
N ASN A 31 13.88 -5.90 -1.38
CA ASN A 31 13.31 -5.06 -0.32
C ASN A 31 12.90 -3.70 -0.87
N PHE A 32 12.38 -2.81 -0.01
CA PHE A 32 11.99 -1.46 -0.41
C PHE A 32 13.15 -0.51 -0.69
N ASP A 33 14.36 -0.81 -0.21
CA ASP A 33 15.49 0.14 -0.27
C ASP A 33 15.77 0.60 -1.70
N GLY A 34 15.70 1.92 -1.92
CA GLY A 34 15.87 2.57 -3.20
C GLY A 34 14.76 2.35 -4.25
N LYS A 35 13.74 1.54 -3.97
CA LYS A 35 12.63 1.29 -4.91
C LYS A 35 11.77 2.52 -5.13
N LYS A 36 11.41 2.76 -6.38
CA LYS A 36 10.40 3.76 -6.77
C LYS A 36 9.01 3.19 -6.53
N VAL A 37 8.23 3.86 -5.70
CA VAL A 37 6.88 3.43 -5.33
C VAL A 37 5.86 4.45 -5.80
N THR A 38 4.82 3.97 -6.48
CA THR A 38 3.65 4.77 -6.86
C THR A 38 2.47 4.36 -5.99
N ILE A 39 1.82 5.34 -5.36
CA ILE A 39 0.69 5.13 -4.45
C ILE A 39 -0.50 5.96 -4.94
N SER A 40 -1.61 5.30 -5.31
CA SER A 40 -2.82 6.05 -5.63
C SER A 40 -3.55 6.50 -4.37
N GLY A 41 -4.25 7.63 -4.49
CA GLY A 41 -4.96 8.24 -3.37
C GLY A 41 -4.09 9.18 -2.53
N SER A 42 -4.74 9.85 -1.61
CA SER A 42 -4.15 10.77 -0.63
C SER A 42 -4.97 10.83 0.67
N GLY A 43 -5.76 9.78 0.92
CA GLY A 43 -6.44 9.53 2.20
C GLY A 43 -5.55 8.76 3.18
N ASN A 44 -6.10 8.37 4.32
CA ASN A 44 -5.36 7.69 5.39
C ASN A 44 -4.52 6.50 4.88
N VAL A 45 -5.12 5.60 4.08
CA VAL A 45 -4.39 4.42 3.59
C VAL A 45 -3.16 4.83 2.79
N ALA A 46 -3.32 5.78 1.86
CA ALA A 46 -2.24 6.24 1.00
C ALA A 46 -1.15 7.01 1.76
N ILE A 47 -1.53 7.90 2.68
CA ILE A 47 -0.57 8.70 3.47
C ILE A 47 0.28 7.80 4.37
N TYR A 48 -0.35 6.84 5.06
CA TYR A 48 0.39 5.94 5.93
C TYR A 48 1.12 4.82 5.17
N ALA A 49 0.66 4.46 3.97
CA ALA A 49 1.48 3.65 3.05
C ALA A 49 2.73 4.43 2.59
N MET A 50 2.61 5.73 2.30
CA MET A 50 3.76 6.58 1.99
C MET A 50 4.75 6.64 3.17
N GLU A 51 4.26 6.91 4.38
CA GLU A 51 5.08 6.98 5.58
C GLU A 51 5.87 5.69 5.77
N LYS A 52 5.19 4.55 5.77
CA LYS A 52 5.84 3.25 6.00
C LYS A 52 6.78 2.86 4.85
N THR A 53 6.42 3.20 3.61
CA THR A 53 7.31 2.99 2.46
C THR A 53 8.64 3.74 2.64
N ILE A 54 8.59 5.00 3.06
CA ILE A 54 9.80 5.82 3.31
C ILE A 54 10.62 5.24 4.47
N GLU A 55 9.96 4.84 5.57
CA GLU A 55 10.65 4.20 6.71
C GLU A 55 11.35 2.90 6.31
N LEU A 56 10.80 2.15 5.35
CA LEU A 56 11.40 0.91 4.82
C LEU A 56 12.48 1.16 3.74
N GLY A 57 12.83 2.42 3.47
CA GLY A 57 13.86 2.80 2.50
C GLY A 57 13.37 3.04 1.07
N GLY A 58 12.08 2.93 0.82
CA GLY A 58 11.48 3.18 -0.49
C GLY A 58 11.32 4.67 -0.78
N LYS A 59 11.22 4.99 -2.06
CA LYS A 59 11.02 6.35 -2.57
C LYS A 59 9.64 6.45 -3.20
N VAL A 60 8.72 7.18 -2.55
CA VAL A 60 7.40 7.43 -3.14
C VAL A 60 7.53 8.52 -4.19
N VAL A 61 7.39 8.16 -5.46
CA VAL A 61 7.58 9.05 -6.59
C VAL A 61 6.29 9.69 -7.09
N ALA A 62 5.15 9.08 -6.85
CA ALA A 62 3.86 9.65 -7.25
C ALA A 62 2.75 9.33 -6.24
N MET A 63 1.85 10.30 -6.04
CA MET A 63 0.57 10.15 -5.34
C MET A 63 -0.54 10.86 -6.09
N SER A 64 -1.80 10.43 -5.90
CA SER A 64 -2.95 11.02 -6.58
C SER A 64 -4.09 11.39 -5.64
N ASP A 65 -4.99 12.22 -6.13
CA ASP A 65 -6.34 12.36 -5.61
C ASP A 65 -7.36 12.38 -6.77
N SER A 66 -8.60 12.75 -6.50
CA SER A 66 -9.64 12.79 -7.55
C SER A 66 -9.45 13.91 -8.58
N SER A 67 -8.51 14.83 -8.40
CA SER A 67 -8.22 15.92 -9.33
C SER A 67 -7.04 15.64 -10.26
N GLY A 68 -6.14 14.71 -9.87
CA GLY A 68 -4.96 14.39 -10.64
C GLY A 68 -3.89 13.69 -9.81
N TYR A 69 -2.64 13.78 -10.23
CA TYR A 69 -1.51 13.22 -9.49
C TYR A 69 -0.32 14.16 -9.47
N VAL A 70 0.48 14.04 -8.42
CA VAL A 70 1.77 14.70 -8.29
C VAL A 70 2.88 13.68 -8.46
N TYR A 71 3.93 14.07 -9.16
CA TYR A 71 5.12 13.24 -9.44
C TYR A 71 6.39 14.01 -9.09
N SER A 72 7.36 13.32 -8.47
CA SER A 72 8.73 13.81 -8.29
C SER A 72 9.71 12.65 -8.49
N SER A 73 10.67 12.82 -9.38
CA SER A 73 11.74 11.82 -9.61
C SER A 73 12.67 11.64 -8.41
N THR A 74 12.77 12.66 -7.56
CA THR A 74 13.58 12.65 -6.32
C THR A 74 12.82 12.05 -5.14
N GLY A 75 11.51 11.88 -5.27
CA GLY A 75 10.59 11.40 -4.22
C GLY A 75 9.80 12.53 -3.57
N LEU A 76 8.57 12.21 -3.19
CA LEU A 76 7.67 13.12 -2.50
C LEU A 76 8.03 13.23 -1.02
N LYS A 77 7.85 14.43 -0.45
CA LYS A 77 8.14 14.75 0.96
C LYS A 77 6.92 14.46 1.83
N LEU A 78 7.06 13.55 2.80
CA LEU A 78 5.97 13.12 3.68
C LEU A 78 5.35 14.29 4.46
N ASP A 79 6.19 15.10 5.11
CA ASP A 79 5.71 16.20 5.96
C ASP A 79 4.88 17.21 5.16
N LEU A 80 5.30 17.51 3.93
CA LEU A 80 4.55 18.39 3.04
C LEU A 80 3.22 17.74 2.62
N MET A 81 3.22 16.45 2.31
CA MET A 81 1.98 15.74 1.95
C MET A 81 0.99 15.72 3.12
N LYS A 82 1.47 15.45 4.35
CA LYS A 82 0.64 15.48 5.57
C LYS A 82 0.10 16.90 5.84
N ASP A 83 0.92 17.93 5.73
CA ASP A 83 0.48 19.31 5.92
C ASP A 83 -0.66 19.68 4.95
N ILE A 84 -0.50 19.35 3.66
CA ILE A 84 -1.51 19.63 2.65
C ILE A 84 -2.82 18.84 2.91
N LYS A 85 -2.70 17.52 3.18
CA LYS A 85 -3.88 16.64 3.22
C LYS A 85 -4.56 16.56 4.58
N GLU A 86 -3.78 16.49 5.67
CA GLU A 86 -4.31 16.30 7.02
C GLU A 86 -4.56 17.63 7.73
N THR A 87 -3.63 18.60 7.60
CA THR A 87 -3.71 19.89 8.28
C THR A 87 -4.57 20.87 7.51
N LYS A 88 -4.20 21.18 6.26
CA LYS A 88 -4.87 22.19 5.41
C LYS A 88 -6.09 21.63 4.69
N ARG A 89 -6.18 20.30 4.51
CA ARG A 89 -7.27 19.59 3.80
C ARG A 89 -7.47 20.08 2.36
N LEU A 90 -6.36 20.43 1.70
CA LEU A 90 -6.34 20.93 0.32
C LEU A 90 -6.20 19.76 -0.69
N ARG A 91 -6.28 20.09 -1.97
CA ARG A 91 -6.03 19.16 -3.08
C ARG A 91 -4.53 18.92 -3.25
N ILE A 92 -4.18 17.78 -3.88
CA ILE A 92 -2.79 17.39 -4.08
C ILE A 92 -2.02 18.34 -5.02
N GLU A 93 -2.75 19.08 -5.88
CA GLU A 93 -2.17 20.09 -6.77
C GLU A 93 -1.40 21.18 -6.01
N GLU A 94 -1.80 21.48 -4.77
CA GLU A 94 -1.10 22.43 -3.90
C GLU A 94 0.36 22.07 -3.63
N TYR A 95 0.71 20.80 -3.82
CA TYR A 95 2.06 20.29 -3.56
C TYR A 95 3.14 21.03 -4.36
N ILE A 96 2.85 21.37 -5.64
CA ILE A 96 3.81 22.03 -6.53
C ILE A 96 4.10 23.50 -6.16
N GLU A 97 3.25 24.11 -5.37
CA GLU A 97 3.49 25.47 -4.85
C GLU A 97 4.63 25.48 -3.81
N HIS A 98 4.85 24.33 -3.14
CA HIS A 98 5.83 24.16 -2.07
C HIS A 98 7.03 23.30 -2.45
N ASP A 99 6.98 22.60 -3.57
CA ASP A 99 8.08 21.75 -4.08
C ASP A 99 8.24 21.91 -5.59
N LYS A 100 9.24 22.68 -6.01
CA LYS A 100 9.50 22.99 -7.43
C LYS A 100 10.07 21.83 -8.23
N ASP A 101 10.52 20.77 -7.56
CA ASP A 101 11.00 19.54 -8.21
C ASP A 101 9.83 18.58 -8.54
N ALA A 102 8.63 18.90 -8.07
CA ALA A 102 7.45 18.12 -8.34
C ALA A 102 6.64 18.69 -9.54
N VAL A 103 5.95 17.80 -10.23
CA VAL A 103 5.06 18.13 -11.34
C VAL A 103 3.67 17.61 -11.01
N TYR A 104 2.65 18.43 -11.24
CA TYR A 104 1.25 18.04 -11.16
C TYR A 104 0.68 17.79 -12.56
N SER A 105 -0.14 16.75 -12.69
CA SER A 105 -0.93 16.49 -13.89
C SER A 105 -2.37 16.17 -13.54
N ASN A 106 -3.29 16.82 -14.23
CA ASN A 106 -4.72 16.53 -14.21
C ASN A 106 -5.17 15.70 -15.42
N THR A 107 -4.23 15.26 -16.24
CA THR A 107 -4.45 14.43 -17.44
C THR A 107 -3.68 13.11 -17.33
N GLY A 108 -4.20 12.05 -17.98
CA GLY A 108 -3.60 10.73 -17.87
C GLY A 108 -3.93 10.04 -16.55
N SER A 109 -3.15 9.03 -16.23
CA SER A 109 -3.31 8.23 -15.02
C SER A 109 -2.02 8.23 -14.19
N ILE A 110 -2.13 8.17 -12.88
CA ILE A 110 -0.97 7.92 -12.01
C ILE A 110 -0.23 6.62 -12.40
N TRP A 111 -0.93 5.68 -13.00
CA TRP A 111 -0.39 4.40 -13.47
C TRP A 111 0.44 4.52 -14.76
N ASP A 112 0.51 5.71 -15.37
CA ASP A 112 1.43 6.02 -16.46
C ASP A 112 2.86 6.30 -15.91
N VAL A 113 2.99 6.51 -14.59
CA VAL A 113 4.28 6.73 -13.93
C VAL A 113 5.01 5.41 -13.74
N SER A 114 6.22 5.29 -14.28
CA SER A 114 7.07 4.11 -14.08
C SER A 114 7.49 3.96 -12.63
N CYS A 115 7.30 2.76 -12.07
CA CYS A 115 7.68 2.42 -10.70
C CYS A 115 8.10 0.95 -10.58
N ASP A 116 8.82 0.65 -9.50
CA ASP A 116 9.21 -0.70 -9.13
C ASP A 116 8.08 -1.40 -8.35
N VAL A 117 7.38 -0.65 -7.52
CA VAL A 117 6.29 -1.12 -6.66
C VAL A 117 5.06 -0.22 -6.83
N ALA A 118 3.88 -0.82 -6.97
CA ALA A 118 2.61 -0.12 -7.04
C ALA A 118 1.74 -0.47 -5.82
N LEU A 119 1.18 0.56 -5.17
CA LEU A 119 0.26 0.43 -4.05
C LEU A 119 -1.06 1.17 -4.37
N PRO A 120 -2.04 0.49 -4.98
CA PRO A 120 -3.37 1.06 -5.21
C PRO A 120 -4.10 1.26 -3.88
N CYS A 121 -4.27 2.53 -3.46
CA CYS A 121 -4.80 2.92 -2.15
C CYS A 121 -5.99 3.88 -2.22
N ALA A 122 -6.54 4.15 -3.43
CA ALA A 122 -7.62 5.11 -3.60
C ALA A 122 -9.00 4.46 -3.63
N THR A 123 -9.43 4.01 -4.79
CA THR A 123 -10.82 3.57 -5.00
C THR A 123 -10.92 2.25 -5.76
N GLN A 124 -12.10 1.64 -5.67
CA GLN A 124 -12.42 0.41 -6.40
C GLN A 124 -12.30 0.63 -7.92
N ASN A 125 -11.75 -0.37 -8.63
CA ASN A 125 -11.62 -0.42 -10.08
C ASN A 125 -10.85 0.76 -10.71
N GLU A 126 -9.93 1.36 -9.98
CA GLU A 126 -9.10 2.47 -10.49
C GLU A 126 -7.97 2.02 -11.42
N LEU A 127 -7.52 0.76 -11.29
CA LEU A 127 -6.45 0.19 -12.09
C LEU A 127 -7.02 -0.83 -13.09
N GLU A 128 -7.14 -0.41 -14.33
CA GLU A 128 -7.68 -1.19 -15.43
C GLU A 128 -6.60 -1.98 -16.17
N LYS A 129 -7.00 -2.89 -17.06
CA LYS A 129 -6.10 -3.70 -17.91
C LYS A 129 -5.01 -2.89 -18.59
N LYS A 130 -5.36 -1.76 -19.23
CA LYS A 130 -4.40 -0.90 -19.94
C LYS A 130 -3.29 -0.38 -19.02
N HIS A 131 -3.64 -0.04 -17.77
CA HIS A 131 -2.70 0.43 -16.76
C HIS A 131 -1.78 -0.72 -16.30
N ALA A 132 -2.32 -1.91 -16.09
CA ALA A 132 -1.52 -3.09 -15.74
C ALA A 132 -0.51 -3.44 -16.84
N GLU A 133 -0.92 -3.37 -18.12
CA GLU A 133 -0.03 -3.60 -19.26
C GLU A 133 1.10 -2.55 -19.34
N LEU A 134 0.82 -1.29 -18.99
CA LEU A 134 1.84 -0.22 -18.92
C LEU A 134 2.82 -0.46 -17.77
N LEU A 135 2.33 -0.76 -16.58
CA LEU A 135 3.16 -1.04 -15.42
C LEU A 135 4.09 -2.23 -15.66
N VAL A 136 3.58 -3.32 -16.23
CA VAL A 136 4.41 -4.49 -16.58
C VAL A 136 5.50 -4.11 -17.59
N ARG A 137 5.16 -3.36 -18.64
CA ARG A 137 6.12 -2.91 -19.64
C ARG A 137 7.17 -1.96 -19.08
N SER A 138 6.83 -1.18 -18.07
CA SER A 138 7.75 -0.24 -17.41
C SER A 138 8.63 -0.89 -16.34
N GLY A 139 8.49 -2.20 -16.11
CA GLY A 139 9.37 -2.95 -15.21
C GLY A 139 8.85 -3.10 -13.77
N LEU A 140 7.53 -3.06 -13.56
CA LEU A 140 6.93 -3.30 -12.25
C LEU A 140 7.43 -4.63 -11.66
N ILE A 141 7.89 -4.61 -10.42
CA ILE A 141 8.38 -5.79 -9.69
C ILE A 141 7.25 -6.47 -8.92
N ALA A 142 6.43 -5.69 -8.22
CA ALA A 142 5.32 -6.20 -7.40
C ALA A 142 4.23 -5.13 -7.21
N ILE A 143 3.02 -5.60 -6.89
CA ILE A 143 1.86 -4.75 -6.59
C ILE A 143 1.09 -5.32 -5.41
N ALA A 144 0.60 -4.48 -4.49
CA ALA A 144 -0.29 -4.89 -3.41
C ALA A 144 -1.42 -3.87 -3.20
N GLU A 145 -2.63 -4.36 -3.07
CA GLU A 145 -3.83 -3.55 -2.93
C GLU A 145 -3.99 -3.02 -1.50
N GLY A 146 -3.88 -1.71 -1.31
CA GLY A 146 -4.22 -1.04 -0.05
C GLY A 146 -5.72 -0.71 0.07
N ALA A 147 -6.36 -0.40 -1.05
CA ALA A 147 -7.81 -0.21 -1.14
C ALA A 147 -8.55 -1.56 -1.32
N ASN A 148 -9.89 -1.51 -1.28
CA ASN A 148 -10.73 -2.68 -1.57
C ASN A 148 -10.96 -2.81 -3.08
N MET A 149 -10.45 -3.88 -3.68
CA MET A 149 -10.61 -4.21 -5.11
C MET A 149 -10.28 -3.04 -6.06
N PRO A 150 -9.11 -2.38 -5.92
CA PRO A 150 -8.74 -1.28 -6.80
C PRO A 150 -8.37 -1.74 -8.21
N CYS A 151 -7.91 -2.99 -8.36
CA CYS A 151 -7.60 -3.57 -9.66
C CYS A 151 -8.81 -4.29 -10.26
N THR A 152 -9.08 -4.08 -11.55
CA THR A 152 -10.11 -4.86 -12.25
C THR A 152 -9.64 -6.30 -12.45
N PRO A 153 -10.57 -7.28 -12.61
CA PRO A 153 -10.19 -8.67 -12.88
C PRO A 153 -9.25 -8.83 -14.08
N GLU A 154 -9.46 -8.04 -15.12
CA GLU A 154 -8.61 -8.05 -16.33
C GLU A 154 -7.19 -7.54 -16.04
N ALA A 155 -7.05 -6.56 -15.13
CA ALA A 155 -5.74 -6.09 -14.67
C ALA A 155 -5.00 -7.18 -13.87
N VAL A 156 -5.70 -7.85 -12.96
CA VAL A 156 -5.15 -8.98 -12.18
C VAL A 156 -4.68 -10.11 -13.10
N GLU A 157 -5.44 -10.43 -14.17
CA GLU A 157 -5.00 -11.41 -15.17
C GLU A 157 -3.69 -10.99 -15.87
N VAL A 158 -3.51 -9.70 -16.18
CA VAL A 158 -2.26 -9.20 -16.77
C VAL A 158 -1.09 -9.45 -15.84
N PHE A 159 -1.21 -9.13 -14.54
CA PHE A 159 -0.15 -9.38 -13.57
C PHE A 159 0.17 -10.87 -13.45
N HIS A 160 -0.82 -11.73 -13.34
CA HIS A 160 -0.63 -13.18 -13.28
C HIS A 160 0.07 -13.74 -14.52
N LYS A 161 -0.38 -13.37 -15.73
CA LYS A 161 0.22 -13.82 -17.00
C LYS A 161 1.69 -13.42 -17.12
N ASN A 162 2.06 -12.28 -16.55
CA ASN A 162 3.44 -11.76 -16.58
C ASN A 162 4.25 -12.14 -15.32
N LYS A 163 3.69 -12.99 -14.44
CA LYS A 163 4.34 -13.44 -13.19
C LYS A 163 4.74 -12.29 -12.27
N ILE A 164 3.99 -11.21 -12.27
CA ILE A 164 4.14 -10.12 -11.31
C ILE A 164 3.43 -10.54 -10.02
N PRO A 165 4.13 -10.60 -8.87
CA PRO A 165 3.50 -10.84 -7.58
C PRO A 165 2.41 -9.81 -7.31
N PHE A 166 1.20 -10.31 -7.03
CA PHE A 166 0.01 -9.51 -6.78
C PHE A 166 -0.57 -9.82 -5.40
N GLY A 167 -0.50 -8.86 -4.49
CA GLY A 167 -1.10 -8.93 -3.16
C GLY A 167 -2.57 -8.48 -3.19
N PRO A 168 -3.54 -9.42 -3.07
CA PRO A 168 -4.96 -9.07 -3.12
C PRO A 168 -5.39 -8.31 -1.87
N GLY A 169 -6.30 -7.35 -2.01
CA GLY A 169 -6.75 -6.46 -0.94
C GLY A 169 -7.21 -7.20 0.32
N LYS A 170 -7.95 -8.30 0.17
CA LYS A 170 -8.41 -9.12 1.31
C LYS A 170 -7.28 -9.68 2.21
N ALA A 171 -6.03 -9.73 1.71
CA ALA A 171 -4.85 -10.10 2.48
C ALA A 171 -3.98 -8.89 2.79
N SER A 172 -3.61 -8.12 1.76
CA SER A 172 -2.66 -7.01 1.90
C SER A 172 -3.22 -5.81 2.68
N ASN A 173 -4.52 -5.55 2.66
CA ASN A 173 -5.14 -4.47 3.44
C ASN A 173 -5.70 -4.89 4.81
N ALA A 174 -5.47 -6.12 5.22
CA ALA A 174 -5.99 -6.67 6.49
C ALA A 174 -5.46 -5.96 7.75
N GLY A 175 -4.48 -5.07 7.63
CA GLY A 175 -3.90 -4.33 8.76
C GLY A 175 -4.95 -3.55 9.55
N GLY A 176 -5.91 -2.92 8.90
CA GLY A 176 -6.97 -2.17 9.55
C GLY A 176 -7.85 -3.05 10.44
N VAL A 177 -8.32 -4.18 9.94
CA VAL A 177 -9.13 -5.12 10.73
C VAL A 177 -8.31 -5.82 11.80
N ALA A 178 -7.03 -6.09 11.56
CA ALA A 178 -6.13 -6.67 12.55
C ALA A 178 -5.98 -5.76 13.78
N VAL A 179 -5.70 -4.46 13.56
CA VAL A 179 -5.59 -3.51 14.67
C VAL A 179 -6.95 -3.26 15.34
N SER A 180 -8.07 -3.34 14.63
CA SER A 180 -9.40 -3.33 15.26
C SER A 180 -9.57 -4.49 16.24
N GLY A 181 -9.12 -5.70 15.91
CA GLY A 181 -9.11 -6.83 16.85
C GLY A 181 -8.20 -6.61 18.04
N LEU A 182 -7.03 -6.00 17.85
CA LEU A 182 -6.13 -5.62 18.95
C LEU A 182 -6.76 -4.54 19.84
N GLU A 183 -7.45 -3.56 19.24
CA GLU A 183 -8.20 -2.52 19.95
C GLU A 183 -9.30 -3.11 20.84
N MET A 184 -10.11 -4.03 20.30
CA MET A 184 -11.13 -4.75 21.08
C MET A 184 -10.51 -5.47 22.28
N SER A 185 -9.36 -6.10 22.09
CA SER A 185 -8.64 -6.80 23.18
C SER A 185 -8.17 -5.82 24.26
N GLN A 186 -7.56 -4.69 23.87
CA GLN A 186 -7.12 -3.65 24.80
C GLN A 186 -8.31 -3.06 25.60
N ASN A 187 -9.41 -2.75 24.92
CA ASN A 187 -10.60 -2.20 25.55
C ASN A 187 -11.23 -3.20 26.54
N SER A 188 -11.28 -4.48 26.18
CA SER A 188 -11.80 -5.54 27.04
C SER A 188 -10.95 -5.72 28.31
N LEU A 189 -9.64 -5.61 28.19
CA LEU A 189 -8.69 -5.70 29.29
C LEU A 189 -8.57 -4.39 30.09
N ARG A 190 -9.17 -3.30 29.61
CA ARG A 190 -8.95 -1.92 30.11
C ARG A 190 -7.46 -1.56 30.14
N ASP A 191 -6.73 -2.00 29.13
CA ASP A 191 -5.29 -1.79 28.95
C ASP A 191 -5.02 -0.89 27.73
N SER A 192 -3.88 -0.19 27.75
CA SER A 192 -3.41 0.65 26.65
C SER A 192 -1.99 0.23 26.29
N TRP A 193 -1.80 -0.17 25.02
CA TRP A 193 -0.48 -0.55 24.55
C TRP A 193 0.22 0.60 23.84
N SER A 194 1.55 0.65 23.97
CA SER A 194 2.35 1.63 23.26
C SER A 194 2.24 1.44 21.75
N PHE A 195 2.54 2.50 20.99
CA PHE A 195 2.59 2.47 19.53
C PHE A 195 3.47 1.30 19.03
N ASP A 196 4.69 1.18 19.55
CA ASP A 196 5.64 0.13 19.16
C ASP A 196 5.11 -1.28 19.43
N LYS A 197 4.40 -1.46 20.55
CA LYS A 197 3.80 -2.78 20.89
C LYS A 197 2.71 -3.15 19.90
N VAL A 198 1.85 -2.21 19.52
CA VAL A 198 0.78 -2.45 18.53
C VAL A 198 1.36 -2.66 17.15
N ASP A 199 2.30 -1.81 16.74
CA ASP A 199 2.95 -1.92 15.42
C ASP A 199 3.71 -3.24 15.26
N LYS A 200 4.46 -3.66 16.28
CA LYS A 200 5.14 -4.97 16.27
C LYS A 200 4.17 -6.15 16.14
N LYS A 201 3.00 -6.05 16.79
CA LYS A 201 1.95 -7.07 16.63
C LYS A 201 1.38 -7.04 15.22
N LEU A 202 1.12 -5.85 14.66
CA LEU A 202 0.66 -5.68 13.28
C LEU A 202 1.65 -6.30 12.28
N GLN A 203 2.94 -6.04 12.44
CA GLN A 203 3.99 -6.66 11.61
C GLN A 203 3.90 -8.19 11.64
N GLY A 204 3.81 -8.79 12.85
CA GLY A 204 3.68 -10.23 13.00
C GLY A 204 2.42 -10.80 12.37
N ILE A 205 1.28 -10.10 12.50
CA ILE A 205 0.01 -10.50 11.89
C ILE A 205 0.11 -10.45 10.36
N MET A 206 0.62 -9.36 9.79
CA MET A 206 0.73 -9.22 8.33
C MET A 206 1.71 -10.23 7.72
N LYS A 207 2.81 -10.51 8.44
CA LYS A 207 3.72 -11.60 8.05
C LYS A 207 3.02 -12.96 8.04
N ASN A 208 2.26 -13.29 9.10
CA ASN A 208 1.52 -14.55 9.14
C ASN A 208 0.47 -14.67 8.03
N ILE A 209 -0.23 -13.57 7.71
CA ILE A 209 -1.20 -13.55 6.59
C ILE A 209 -0.48 -13.81 5.27
N HIS A 210 0.67 -13.18 5.06
CA HIS A 210 1.49 -13.40 3.87
C HIS A 210 1.94 -14.85 3.77
N ASP A 211 2.57 -15.36 4.84
CA ASP A 211 3.14 -16.72 4.85
C ASP A 211 2.06 -17.79 4.61
N ASN A 212 0.90 -17.67 5.29
CA ASN A 212 -0.22 -18.58 5.09
C ASN A 212 -0.72 -18.58 3.63
N ALA A 213 -0.88 -17.39 3.03
CA ALA A 213 -1.32 -17.27 1.64
C ALA A 213 -0.26 -17.84 0.67
N TYR A 214 1.02 -17.58 0.93
CA TYR A 214 2.10 -18.08 0.10
C TYR A 214 2.23 -19.61 0.19
N GLU A 215 2.25 -20.18 1.40
CA GLU A 215 2.31 -21.63 1.64
C GLU A 215 1.10 -22.35 1.04
N ALA A 216 -0.10 -21.77 1.17
CA ALA A 216 -1.29 -22.34 0.54
C ALA A 216 -1.15 -22.37 -0.99
N SER A 217 -0.64 -21.30 -1.61
CA SER A 217 -0.40 -21.27 -3.06
C SER A 217 0.61 -22.32 -3.50
N GLU A 218 1.67 -22.52 -2.73
CA GLU A 218 2.69 -23.56 -3.00
C GLU A 218 2.11 -24.97 -2.88
N LYS A 219 1.35 -25.23 -1.81
CA LYS A 219 0.70 -26.53 -1.57
C LYS A 219 -0.25 -26.96 -2.69
N TYR A 220 -0.89 -26.02 -3.34
CA TYR A 220 -1.81 -26.26 -4.46
C TYR A 220 -1.19 -26.07 -5.85
N ASN A 221 0.16 -26.12 -5.93
CA ASN A 221 0.94 -26.08 -7.17
C ASN A 221 0.81 -24.79 -8.00
N ASP A 222 0.53 -23.67 -7.34
CA ASP A 222 0.49 -22.34 -7.98
C ASP A 222 1.26 -21.32 -7.13
N LYS A 223 2.53 -21.65 -6.89
CA LYS A 223 3.43 -20.90 -6.01
C LYS A 223 3.51 -19.44 -6.37
N GLY A 224 3.21 -18.59 -5.38
CA GLY A 224 3.22 -17.13 -5.53
C GLY A 224 1.88 -16.54 -6.03
N ASN A 225 0.88 -17.35 -6.26
CA ASN A 225 -0.48 -16.88 -6.50
C ASN A 225 -1.16 -16.55 -5.17
N TYR A 226 -0.93 -15.34 -4.67
CA TYR A 226 -1.53 -14.86 -3.42
C TYR A 226 -3.05 -14.76 -3.48
N VAL A 227 -3.65 -14.57 -4.67
CA VAL A 227 -5.13 -14.56 -4.82
C VAL A 227 -5.69 -15.92 -4.48
N MET A 228 -5.12 -16.98 -5.06
CA MET A 228 -5.53 -18.35 -4.75
C MET A 228 -5.23 -18.68 -3.29
N GLY A 229 -4.01 -18.40 -2.82
CA GLY A 229 -3.62 -18.65 -1.44
C GLY A 229 -4.56 -18.00 -0.44
N ALA A 230 -4.85 -16.70 -0.61
CA ALA A 230 -5.76 -15.97 0.27
C ALA A 230 -7.25 -16.37 0.12
N ASN A 231 -7.63 -17.17 -0.89
CA ASN A 231 -8.96 -17.76 -1.02
C ASN A 231 -9.08 -19.10 -0.25
N ILE A 232 -7.96 -19.76 0.01
CA ILE A 232 -7.91 -21.08 0.63
C ILE A 232 -7.80 -20.98 2.15
N VAL A 233 -7.06 -19.98 2.66
CA VAL A 233 -6.92 -19.67 4.09
C VAL A 233 -7.94 -18.63 4.53
#